data_8a59ee862eef5015e56b7804a96395a9
#
_entry.id   8a59ee862eef5015e56b7804a96395a9
#
_cell.length_a   1.000
_cell.length_b   1.000
_cell.length_c   1.000
_cell.angle_alpha   90.00
_cell.angle_beta   90.00
_cell.angle_gamma   90.00
#
_symmetry.space_group_name_H-M   'P 1'
#
loop_
_entity.id
_entity.type
_entity.pdbx_description
1 polymer ?
#
loop_
_entity_poly.entity_id
_entity_poly.type
_entity_poly.pdbx_seq_one_letter_code
_entity_poly.pdbx_strand_id
1 'polypeptide(L)'
;MKQLIECVPNISEGRDMNIINQVTAEIEKVEGVKLLDVDPGATTNRTVITFVGEPENVCEAAYRVVKKAAELIDMRNHHGDHPRQGATDVCPLIPISNITMDEVVVYARNLAKRFGEELNIPIYCYEEAASQPKRRNLAYCRTGEYESLSSRLGTEEWKPDFGPNEWNEHVAQTGATQVGARDFLIAINYNLNTTSTRRANAIAFDVREKGRPMREGGKVTGKPMKDENGNPIMIPGTLKSTKAIGWFIEEYGIAQVSMNITNINVSPVHVCFDEVCAKAAARGVRVTGCEIVGLIPKKVLIDAGKYYLAKQQRSLGVSEDEIMKIAIKSMGLDDLKPFNPKEKVIEFLIEDMTQKKLVDMTCTGFANETASESPAPGGGSISAYMGALGAALATMVANLSSHKPGWDERWEEFSKVAEKGQVLKDQLLDLVDEDTNAFNKIMAALQMPKKTDADKAARMEALELASQYATKVPFKTMNVAFEAFDIVEAMAKTGNPASVSDAGVGALCCRSAVMGAYLNVKINAAGLKDRAFADKIVADGAKIEAAAIKKEAEILEVVNKIINKE
;
A
#
# COMPACT_ATOMS: atom_id res chain seq x y z
N MET A 1 -8.98 -2.96 -11.51
CA MET A 1 -7.74 -3.00 -10.71
C MET A 1 -7.69 -4.34 -10.00
N LYS A 2 -6.53 -5.01 -9.98
CA LYS A 2 -6.37 -6.32 -9.33
C LYS A 2 -6.50 -6.19 -7.82
N GLN A 3 -7.16 -7.17 -7.20
CA GLN A 3 -7.14 -7.31 -5.74
C GLN A 3 -5.78 -7.85 -5.32
N LEU A 4 -5.19 -7.27 -4.25
CA LEU A 4 -3.91 -7.72 -3.73
C LEU A 4 -4.00 -7.92 -2.22
N ILE A 5 -3.45 -9.06 -1.78
CA ILE A 5 -3.25 -9.38 -0.36
C ILE A 5 -1.79 -9.77 -0.11
N GLU A 6 -1.36 -9.56 1.11
CA GLU A 6 -0.10 -10.04 1.65
C GLU A 6 -0.36 -11.26 2.54
N CYS A 7 0.56 -12.21 2.52
CA CYS A 7 0.62 -13.27 3.52
C CYS A 7 1.96 -13.24 4.24
N VAL A 8 1.92 -13.36 5.57
CA VAL A 8 3.13 -13.29 6.42
C VAL A 8 3.22 -14.53 7.32
N PRO A 9 3.41 -15.74 6.75
CA PRO A 9 3.58 -16.92 7.57
C PRO A 9 4.90 -16.85 8.36
N ASN A 10 4.84 -17.39 9.57
CA ASN A 10 6.01 -17.50 10.40
C ASN A 10 6.23 -18.99 10.71
N ILE A 11 7.36 -19.51 10.28
CA ILE A 11 7.74 -20.91 10.50
C ILE A 11 8.69 -21.05 11.68
N SER A 12 8.62 -22.19 12.37
CA SER A 12 9.46 -22.53 13.53
C SER A 12 10.79 -23.14 13.07
N GLU A 13 11.53 -22.40 12.26
CA GLU A 13 12.90 -22.67 11.83
C GLU A 13 13.57 -21.34 11.50
N GLY A 14 14.72 -21.06 12.12
CA GLY A 14 15.44 -19.81 11.92
C GLY A 14 16.95 -20.00 11.82
N ARG A 15 17.43 -21.27 11.75
CA ARG A 15 18.86 -21.65 11.80
C ARG A 15 19.30 -22.42 10.58
N ASP A 16 18.48 -23.36 10.11
CA ASP A 16 18.78 -24.16 8.92
C ASP A 16 18.24 -23.49 7.65
N MET A 17 19.14 -22.78 6.95
CA MET A 17 18.83 -22.11 5.68
C MET A 17 18.39 -23.09 4.58
N ASN A 18 18.78 -24.36 4.63
CA ASN A 18 18.35 -25.33 3.66
C ASN A 18 16.84 -25.65 3.79
N ILE A 19 16.34 -25.77 5.03
CA ILE A 19 14.91 -25.93 5.31
C ILE A 19 14.17 -24.67 4.87
N ILE A 20 14.64 -23.49 5.28
CA ILE A 20 14.03 -22.20 4.96
C ILE A 20 13.93 -22.03 3.44
N ASN A 21 15.00 -22.29 2.69
CA ASN A 21 15.02 -22.16 1.24
C ASN A 21 14.08 -23.16 0.55
N GLN A 22 13.93 -24.39 1.06
CA GLN A 22 12.98 -25.34 0.52
C GLN A 22 11.53 -24.88 0.73
N VAL A 23 11.21 -24.29 1.89
CA VAL A 23 9.89 -23.75 2.20
C VAL A 23 9.58 -22.55 1.32
N THR A 24 10.51 -21.59 1.19
CA THR A 24 10.30 -20.37 0.39
C THR A 24 10.24 -20.63 -1.11
N ALA A 25 10.96 -21.63 -1.61
CA ALA A 25 10.89 -22.04 -3.01
C ALA A 25 9.48 -22.53 -3.45
N GLU A 26 8.63 -22.93 -2.53
CA GLU A 26 7.24 -23.28 -2.86
C GLU A 26 6.40 -22.06 -3.29
N ILE A 27 6.77 -20.86 -2.83
CA ILE A 27 6.09 -19.61 -3.21
C ILE A 27 6.36 -19.29 -4.69
N GLU A 28 7.61 -19.43 -5.12
CA GLU A 28 8.03 -19.12 -6.49
C GLU A 28 7.41 -20.04 -7.55
N LYS A 29 6.87 -21.19 -7.14
CA LYS A 29 6.15 -22.13 -8.03
C LYS A 29 4.71 -21.68 -8.32
N VAL A 30 4.21 -20.64 -7.66
CA VAL A 30 2.86 -20.14 -7.88
C VAL A 30 2.92 -18.86 -8.72
N GLU A 31 2.42 -18.95 -9.94
CA GLU A 31 2.38 -17.80 -10.85
C GLU A 31 1.56 -16.66 -10.25
N GLY A 32 2.05 -15.42 -10.39
CA GLY A 32 1.39 -14.23 -9.88
C GLY A 32 1.59 -13.97 -8.39
N VAL A 33 2.45 -14.74 -7.71
CA VAL A 33 2.88 -14.48 -6.33
C VAL A 33 4.34 -14.05 -6.33
N LYS A 34 4.65 -13.01 -5.56
CA LYS A 34 6.00 -12.48 -5.40
C LYS A 34 6.46 -12.65 -3.95
N LEU A 35 7.57 -13.35 -3.74
CA LEU A 35 8.28 -13.37 -2.47
C LEU A 35 8.96 -12.01 -2.28
N LEU A 36 8.67 -11.33 -1.16
CA LEU A 36 9.18 -9.99 -0.87
C LEU A 36 10.30 -9.99 0.16
N ASP A 37 10.18 -10.84 1.19
CA ASP A 37 11.14 -10.85 2.30
C ASP A 37 11.20 -12.22 2.97
N VAL A 38 12.40 -12.58 3.46
CA VAL A 38 12.66 -13.75 4.28
C VAL A 38 13.59 -13.32 5.40
N ASP A 39 13.08 -13.27 6.63
CA ASP A 39 13.79 -12.78 7.81
C ASP A 39 13.99 -13.92 8.84
N PRO A 40 15.13 -14.65 8.79
CA PRO A 40 15.45 -15.71 9.72
C PRO A 40 16.04 -15.18 11.03
N GLY A 41 15.47 -15.58 12.16
CA GLY A 41 15.93 -15.25 13.51
C GLY A 41 16.55 -16.45 14.22
N ALA A 42 17.87 -16.55 14.30
CA ALA A 42 18.56 -17.69 14.88
C ALA A 42 18.28 -17.86 16.40
N THR A 43 18.19 -16.77 17.16
CA THR A 43 17.89 -16.79 18.60
C THR A 43 16.46 -17.23 18.87
N THR A 44 15.53 -16.70 18.12
CA THR A 44 14.10 -17.04 18.21
C THR A 44 13.78 -18.40 17.60
N ASN A 45 14.68 -18.92 16.77
CA ASN A 45 14.52 -20.11 15.94
C ASN A 45 13.22 -20.05 15.14
N ARG A 46 13.05 -18.97 14.38
CA ARG A 46 11.81 -18.61 13.67
C ARG A 46 12.15 -17.78 12.46
N THR A 47 11.46 -18.01 11.36
CA THR A 47 11.56 -17.19 10.14
C THR A 47 10.24 -16.54 9.82
N VAL A 48 10.26 -15.26 9.56
CA VAL A 48 9.15 -14.50 8.99
C VAL A 48 9.31 -14.49 7.47
N ILE A 49 8.27 -14.89 6.76
CA ILE A 49 8.26 -14.93 5.30
C ILE A 49 7.15 -13.99 4.83
N THR A 50 7.44 -13.10 3.88
CA THR A 50 6.47 -12.14 3.36
C THR A 50 6.33 -12.31 1.86
N PHE A 51 5.10 -12.54 1.38
CA PHE A 51 4.79 -12.61 -0.04
C PHE A 51 3.43 -12.02 -0.36
N VAL A 52 3.22 -11.65 -1.62
CA VAL A 52 2.07 -10.88 -2.07
C VAL A 52 1.60 -11.34 -3.44
N GLY A 53 0.33 -11.15 -3.73
CA GLY A 53 -0.30 -11.46 -5.02
C GLY A 53 -1.80 -11.34 -4.98
N GLU A 54 -2.47 -11.88 -6.00
CA GLU A 54 -3.93 -12.00 -6.01
C GLU A 54 -4.38 -13.03 -4.95
N PRO A 55 -5.56 -12.86 -4.32
CA PRO A 55 -5.98 -13.64 -3.15
C PRO A 55 -5.90 -15.15 -3.33
N GLU A 56 -6.38 -15.67 -4.46
CA GLU A 56 -6.38 -17.11 -4.75
C GLU A 56 -4.95 -17.66 -4.83
N ASN A 57 -4.06 -16.95 -5.53
CA ASN A 57 -2.67 -17.36 -5.73
C ASN A 57 -1.89 -17.31 -4.43
N VAL A 58 -2.12 -16.26 -3.60
CA VAL A 58 -1.52 -16.14 -2.26
C VAL A 58 -1.98 -17.27 -1.35
N CYS A 59 -3.27 -17.63 -1.36
CA CYS A 59 -3.76 -18.77 -0.59
C CYS A 59 -3.15 -20.10 -1.05
N GLU A 60 -2.93 -20.29 -2.35
CA GLU A 60 -2.23 -21.48 -2.86
C GLU A 60 -0.76 -21.51 -2.43
N ALA A 61 -0.06 -20.38 -2.49
CA ALA A 61 1.32 -20.28 -2.03
C ALA A 61 1.41 -20.55 -0.51
N ALA A 62 0.51 -19.97 0.28
CA ALA A 62 0.44 -20.22 1.71
C ALA A 62 0.19 -21.69 2.04
N TYR A 63 -0.69 -22.35 1.29
CA TYR A 63 -0.93 -23.77 1.44
C TYR A 63 0.34 -24.60 1.21
N ARG A 64 1.08 -24.31 0.16
CA ARG A 64 2.35 -25.01 -0.17
C ARG A 64 3.42 -24.76 0.89
N VAL A 65 3.54 -23.53 1.37
CA VAL A 65 4.47 -23.16 2.46
C VAL A 65 4.17 -23.95 3.72
N VAL A 66 2.90 -23.95 4.17
CA VAL A 66 2.49 -24.66 5.39
C VAL A 66 2.67 -26.16 5.25
N LYS A 67 2.33 -26.73 4.09
CA LYS A 67 2.57 -28.15 3.77
C LYS A 67 4.05 -28.50 3.86
N LYS A 68 4.91 -27.70 3.20
CA LYS A 68 6.36 -27.95 3.18
C LYS A 68 6.98 -27.79 4.57
N ALA A 69 6.55 -26.79 5.35
CA ALA A 69 6.99 -26.62 6.74
C ALA A 69 6.59 -27.81 7.62
N ALA A 70 5.36 -28.32 7.47
CA ALA A 70 4.88 -29.50 8.20
C ALA A 70 5.65 -30.79 7.83
N GLU A 71 6.18 -30.90 6.61
CA GLU A 71 7.01 -32.02 6.17
C GLU A 71 8.43 -31.98 6.75
N LEU A 72 9.02 -30.77 6.89
CA LEU A 72 10.43 -30.59 7.18
C LEU A 72 10.73 -30.23 8.64
N ILE A 73 9.79 -29.61 9.34
CA ILE A 73 9.98 -29.10 10.71
C ILE A 73 9.32 -30.07 11.70
N ASP A 74 10.11 -30.52 12.67
CA ASP A 74 9.61 -31.36 13.76
C ASP A 74 9.59 -30.61 15.08
N MET A 75 8.39 -30.23 15.52
CA MET A 75 8.18 -29.44 16.73
C MET A 75 8.63 -30.13 18.01
N ARG A 76 8.75 -31.46 18.03
CA ARG A 76 9.25 -32.23 19.18
C ARG A 76 10.70 -31.88 19.51
N ASN A 77 11.46 -31.44 18.48
CA ASN A 77 12.88 -31.08 18.61
C ASN A 77 13.13 -29.57 18.56
N HIS A 78 12.06 -28.76 18.46
CA HIS A 78 12.19 -27.31 18.29
C HIS A 78 12.37 -26.58 19.63
N HIS A 79 13.40 -25.72 19.70
CA HIS A 79 13.66 -24.80 20.81
C HIS A 79 14.03 -23.41 20.30
N GLY A 80 13.41 -22.37 20.87
CA GLY A 80 13.66 -20.95 20.57
C GLY A 80 12.99 -20.05 21.60
N ASP A 81 13.46 -18.82 21.70
CA ASP A 81 12.98 -17.86 22.72
C ASP A 81 11.63 -17.22 22.40
N HIS A 82 11.12 -17.45 21.19
CA HIS A 82 9.83 -16.87 20.75
C HIS A 82 8.68 -17.85 21.01
N PRO A 83 7.52 -17.38 21.55
CA PRO A 83 6.31 -18.19 21.69
C PRO A 83 5.86 -18.78 20.34
N ARG A 84 5.56 -20.09 20.33
CA ARG A 84 5.14 -20.82 19.10
C ARG A 84 4.27 -22.02 19.44
N GLN A 85 3.46 -22.46 18.47
CA GLN A 85 2.61 -23.65 18.62
C GLN A 85 2.79 -24.69 17.53
N GLY A 86 3.38 -24.39 16.41
CA GLY A 86 3.52 -25.36 15.33
C GLY A 86 4.63 -25.03 14.35
N ALA A 87 4.89 -25.96 13.43
CA ALA A 87 5.87 -25.82 12.35
C ALA A 87 5.64 -24.55 11.52
N THR A 88 4.38 -24.24 11.23
CA THR A 88 3.93 -22.90 10.90
C THR A 88 3.11 -22.38 12.07
N ASP A 89 3.67 -21.43 12.82
CA ASP A 89 3.02 -20.90 14.00
C ASP A 89 1.86 -19.98 13.68
N VAL A 90 2.04 -19.04 12.75
CA VAL A 90 0.97 -18.14 12.25
C VAL A 90 1.01 -18.02 10.74
N CYS A 91 -0.17 -17.84 10.15
CA CYS A 91 -0.37 -17.57 8.73
C CYS A 91 -1.46 -16.50 8.55
N PRO A 92 -1.13 -15.21 8.73
CA PRO A 92 -2.08 -14.12 8.54
C PRO A 92 -2.19 -13.72 7.08
N LEU A 93 -3.40 -13.31 6.67
CA LEU A 93 -3.67 -12.59 5.43
C LEU A 93 -3.96 -11.12 5.75
N ILE A 94 -3.44 -10.22 4.91
CA ILE A 94 -3.48 -8.77 5.12
C ILE A 94 -3.97 -8.10 3.82
N PRO A 95 -5.02 -7.25 3.85
CA PRO A 95 -5.47 -6.51 2.67
C PRO A 95 -4.42 -5.45 2.28
N ILE A 96 -4.07 -5.39 0.98
CA ILE A 96 -3.18 -4.36 0.43
C ILE A 96 -3.97 -3.36 -0.41
N SER A 97 -4.61 -3.82 -1.49
CA SER A 97 -5.33 -2.93 -2.39
C SER A 97 -6.54 -3.61 -3.04
N ASN A 98 -7.58 -2.81 -3.28
CA ASN A 98 -8.83 -3.19 -3.96
C ASN A 98 -9.57 -4.38 -3.34
N ILE A 99 -9.34 -4.67 -2.06
CA ILE A 99 -9.99 -5.74 -1.29
C ILE A 99 -10.29 -5.22 0.12
N THR A 100 -11.43 -5.62 0.66
CA THR A 100 -11.85 -5.27 2.02
C THR A 100 -11.39 -6.32 3.04
N MET A 101 -11.36 -5.94 4.32
CA MET A 101 -11.06 -6.89 5.40
C MET A 101 -12.07 -8.05 5.45
N ASP A 102 -13.35 -7.79 5.21
CA ASP A 102 -14.40 -8.83 5.22
C ASP A 102 -14.17 -9.88 4.12
N GLU A 103 -13.73 -9.45 2.94
CA GLU A 103 -13.34 -10.37 1.86
C GLU A 103 -12.10 -11.18 2.25
N VAL A 104 -11.09 -10.56 2.86
CA VAL A 104 -9.89 -11.26 3.34
C VAL A 104 -10.22 -12.28 4.43
N VAL A 105 -11.20 -11.99 5.30
CA VAL A 105 -11.70 -12.95 6.31
C VAL A 105 -12.24 -14.22 5.66
N VAL A 106 -12.95 -14.08 4.52
CA VAL A 106 -13.48 -15.25 3.79
C VAL A 106 -12.32 -16.11 3.27
N TYR A 107 -11.31 -15.49 2.65
CA TYR A 107 -10.10 -16.19 2.18
C TYR A 107 -9.35 -16.86 3.34
N ALA A 108 -9.16 -16.18 4.47
CA ALA A 108 -8.47 -16.72 5.63
C ALA A 108 -9.17 -17.94 6.21
N ARG A 109 -10.50 -17.91 6.34
CA ARG A 109 -11.28 -19.05 6.84
C ARG A 109 -11.28 -20.24 5.88
N ASN A 110 -11.36 -20.00 4.57
CA ASN A 110 -11.26 -21.05 3.57
C ASN A 110 -9.86 -21.69 3.57
N LEU A 111 -8.80 -20.90 3.71
CA LEU A 111 -7.43 -21.38 3.84
C LEU A 111 -7.24 -22.19 5.12
N ALA A 112 -7.77 -21.70 6.26
CA ALA A 112 -7.77 -22.40 7.55
C ALA A 112 -8.45 -23.76 7.46
N LYS A 113 -9.62 -23.82 6.81
CA LYS A 113 -10.36 -25.07 6.55
C LYS A 113 -9.51 -26.05 5.73
N ARG A 114 -8.90 -25.54 4.65
CA ARG A 114 -8.04 -26.36 3.77
C ARG A 114 -6.83 -26.94 4.51
N PHE A 115 -6.17 -26.16 5.37
CA PHE A 115 -5.06 -26.67 6.22
C PHE A 115 -5.56 -27.77 7.16
N GLY A 116 -6.69 -27.57 7.81
CA GLY A 116 -7.23 -28.55 8.76
C GLY A 116 -7.66 -29.85 8.10
N GLU A 117 -8.35 -29.78 6.97
CA GLU A 117 -8.94 -30.94 6.28
C GLU A 117 -7.92 -31.70 5.42
N GLU A 118 -7.03 -31.00 4.71
CA GLU A 118 -6.09 -31.65 3.78
C GLU A 118 -4.72 -31.97 4.42
N LEU A 119 -4.25 -31.15 5.36
CA LEU A 119 -2.96 -31.35 6.02
C LEU A 119 -3.09 -31.96 7.43
N ASN A 120 -4.33 -32.13 7.94
CA ASN A 120 -4.57 -32.67 9.27
C ASN A 120 -3.84 -31.92 10.41
N ILE A 121 -3.77 -30.58 10.31
CA ILE A 121 -3.17 -29.71 11.30
C ILE A 121 -4.29 -29.06 12.13
N PRO A 122 -4.22 -29.01 13.47
CA PRO A 122 -5.16 -28.26 14.30
C PRO A 122 -5.05 -26.76 13.98
N ILE A 123 -6.16 -26.12 13.58
CA ILE A 123 -6.18 -24.72 13.18
C ILE A 123 -7.04 -23.88 14.11
N TYR A 124 -6.47 -22.74 14.55
CA TYR A 124 -7.19 -21.73 15.31
C TYR A 124 -7.26 -20.42 14.50
N CYS A 125 -8.49 -19.95 14.24
CA CYS A 125 -8.68 -18.66 13.57
C CYS A 125 -8.54 -17.51 14.59
N TYR A 126 -7.78 -16.46 14.22
CA TYR A 126 -7.54 -15.33 15.11
C TYR A 126 -7.76 -13.97 14.44
N GLU A 127 -7.67 -12.86 15.20
CA GLU A 127 -7.97 -11.49 14.79
C GLU A 127 -9.36 -11.40 14.14
N GLU A 128 -9.51 -10.79 12.96
CA GLU A 128 -10.80 -10.63 12.29
C GLU A 128 -11.40 -11.96 11.78
N ALA A 129 -10.55 -12.98 11.55
CA ALA A 129 -11.02 -14.32 11.17
C ALA A 129 -11.51 -15.15 12.36
N ALA A 130 -11.32 -14.70 13.60
CA ALA A 130 -11.68 -15.45 14.81
C ALA A 130 -13.14 -15.90 14.83
N SER A 131 -13.39 -17.16 15.23
CA SER A 131 -14.72 -17.72 15.46
C SER A 131 -15.32 -17.35 16.81
N GLN A 132 -14.45 -16.99 17.78
CA GLN A 132 -14.82 -16.63 19.15
C GLN A 132 -14.11 -15.33 19.56
N PRO A 133 -14.78 -14.42 20.30
CA PRO A 133 -14.19 -13.12 20.67
C PRO A 133 -12.84 -13.23 21.39
N LYS A 134 -12.64 -14.23 22.24
CA LYS A 134 -11.39 -14.46 22.98
C LYS A 134 -10.22 -14.82 22.05
N ARG A 135 -10.47 -15.44 20.89
CA ARG A 135 -9.46 -15.83 19.90
C ARG A 135 -9.03 -14.67 19.00
N ARG A 136 -9.68 -13.52 19.06
CA ARG A 136 -9.15 -12.30 18.42
C ARG A 136 -7.75 -11.96 18.94
N ASN A 137 -7.45 -12.28 20.20
CA ASN A 137 -6.13 -12.10 20.75
C ASN A 137 -5.25 -13.32 20.47
N LEU A 138 -4.26 -13.17 19.60
CA LEU A 138 -3.29 -14.22 19.27
C LEU A 138 -2.60 -14.83 20.52
N ALA A 139 -2.31 -14.00 21.54
CA ALA A 139 -1.68 -14.49 22.77
C ALA A 139 -2.58 -15.48 23.52
N TYR A 140 -3.92 -15.33 23.42
CA TYR A 140 -4.84 -16.32 23.97
C TYR A 140 -4.74 -17.66 23.21
N CYS A 141 -4.72 -17.63 21.89
CA CYS A 141 -4.59 -18.84 21.07
C CYS A 141 -3.29 -19.60 21.40
N ARG A 142 -2.20 -18.88 21.66
CA ARG A 142 -0.88 -19.43 22.01
C ARG A 142 -0.68 -19.76 23.49
N THR A 143 -1.70 -19.63 24.34
CA THR A 143 -1.54 -19.88 25.79
C THR A 143 -0.91 -21.25 26.04
N GLY A 144 0.21 -21.29 26.81
CA GLY A 144 0.96 -22.51 27.13
C GLY A 144 1.74 -23.10 25.96
N GLU A 145 1.78 -22.44 24.83
CA GLU A 145 2.59 -22.75 23.64
C GLU A 145 2.43 -24.19 23.12
N TYR A 146 3.40 -24.71 22.35
CA TYR A 146 3.40 -26.08 21.84
C TYR A 146 3.31 -27.11 22.98
N GLU A 147 3.98 -26.88 24.08
CA GLU A 147 4.09 -27.79 25.23
C GLU A 147 2.73 -28.09 25.88
N SER A 148 1.76 -27.19 25.74
CA SER A 148 0.41 -27.39 26.29
C SER A 148 -0.56 -28.10 25.35
N LEU A 149 -0.23 -28.28 24.08
CA LEU A 149 -1.16 -28.80 23.07
C LEU A 149 -1.66 -30.19 23.40
N SER A 150 -0.79 -31.09 23.90
CA SER A 150 -1.17 -32.47 24.26
C SER A 150 -2.22 -32.55 25.37
N SER A 151 -2.29 -31.54 26.25
CA SER A 151 -3.27 -31.47 27.35
C SER A 151 -4.50 -30.64 26.99
N ARG A 152 -4.42 -29.81 25.95
CA ARG A 152 -5.49 -28.89 25.52
C ARG A 152 -6.40 -29.52 24.47
N LEU A 153 -5.82 -30.21 23.48
CA LEU A 153 -6.58 -30.93 22.46
C LEU A 153 -7.46 -31.99 23.11
N GLY A 154 -8.65 -32.18 22.55
CA GLY A 154 -9.70 -33.04 23.13
C GLY A 154 -10.60 -32.36 24.15
N THR A 155 -10.28 -31.13 24.60
CA THR A 155 -11.15 -30.35 25.48
C THR A 155 -12.07 -29.44 24.68
N GLU A 156 -13.28 -29.17 25.18
CA GLU A 156 -14.25 -28.30 24.47
C GLU A 156 -13.74 -26.85 24.36
N GLU A 157 -13.04 -26.35 25.37
CA GLU A 157 -12.50 -24.98 25.36
C GLU A 157 -11.48 -24.76 24.24
N TRP A 158 -10.64 -25.76 23.96
CA TRP A 158 -9.54 -25.67 23.01
C TRP A 158 -9.79 -26.43 21.72
N LYS A 159 -11.04 -26.79 21.45
CA LYS A 159 -11.41 -27.40 20.18
C LYS A 159 -10.97 -26.50 19.01
N PRO A 160 -10.15 -27.01 18.07
CA PRO A 160 -9.74 -26.26 16.89
C PRO A 160 -10.94 -25.83 16.05
N ASP A 161 -10.80 -24.75 15.28
CA ASP A 161 -11.82 -24.35 14.31
C ASP A 161 -11.88 -25.34 13.15
N PHE A 162 -10.72 -25.91 12.77
CA PHE A 162 -10.59 -26.95 11.74
C PHE A 162 -9.46 -27.91 12.10
N GLY A 163 -9.50 -29.10 11.50
CA GLY A 163 -8.51 -30.14 11.71
C GLY A 163 -8.73 -30.99 12.96
N PRO A 164 -7.75 -31.84 13.32
CA PRO A 164 -7.90 -32.81 14.40
C PRO A 164 -8.01 -32.16 15.78
N ASN A 165 -8.90 -32.68 16.61
CA ASN A 165 -9.04 -32.28 18.02
C ASN A 165 -8.49 -33.37 18.95
N GLU A 166 -7.41 -34.01 18.57
CA GLU A 166 -6.74 -35.04 19.36
C GLU A 166 -5.24 -34.98 19.17
N TRP A 167 -4.51 -35.37 20.19
CA TRP A 167 -3.05 -35.47 20.12
C TRP A 167 -2.64 -36.80 19.51
N ASN A 168 -1.91 -36.76 18.41
CA ASN A 168 -1.35 -37.92 17.71
C ASN A 168 0.06 -37.61 17.20
N GLU A 169 0.74 -38.60 16.59
CA GLU A 169 2.12 -38.45 16.09
C GLU A 169 2.27 -37.33 15.05
N HIS A 170 1.30 -37.16 14.16
CA HIS A 170 1.32 -36.10 13.17
C HIS A 170 1.21 -34.70 13.82
N VAL A 171 0.28 -34.56 14.75
CA VAL A 171 0.13 -33.30 15.50
C VAL A 171 1.33 -33.04 16.42
N ALA A 172 1.96 -34.08 16.95
CA ALA A 172 3.19 -33.93 17.72
C ALA A 172 4.35 -33.39 16.84
N GLN A 173 4.41 -33.79 15.58
CA GLN A 173 5.39 -33.25 14.64
C GLN A 173 5.05 -31.82 14.21
N THR A 174 3.81 -31.59 13.77
CA THR A 174 3.42 -30.32 13.13
C THR A 174 3.03 -29.22 14.11
N GLY A 175 2.53 -29.59 15.31
CA GLY A 175 1.87 -28.67 16.21
C GLY A 175 0.54 -28.14 15.66
N ALA A 176 0.18 -26.93 16.05
CA ALA A 176 -1.04 -26.22 15.63
C ALA A 176 -0.69 -24.88 14.96
N THR A 177 -1.50 -24.48 13.98
CA THR A 177 -1.29 -23.23 13.23
C THR A 177 -2.41 -22.23 13.51
N GLN A 178 -2.06 -20.96 13.70
CA GLN A 178 -3.01 -19.86 13.78
C GLN A 178 -3.14 -19.18 12.43
N VAL A 179 -4.38 -19.13 11.90
CA VAL A 179 -4.71 -18.46 10.63
C VAL A 179 -5.55 -17.24 10.92
N GLY A 180 -5.18 -16.09 10.37
CA GLY A 180 -5.88 -14.84 10.66
C GLY A 180 -6.07 -13.93 9.47
N ALA A 181 -6.99 -12.98 9.62
CA ALA A 181 -7.07 -11.79 8.80
C ALA A 181 -6.84 -10.58 9.71
N ARG A 182 -5.89 -9.72 9.38
CA ARG A 182 -5.51 -8.57 10.22
C ARG A 182 -5.05 -7.38 9.42
N ASP A 183 -5.07 -6.21 10.05
CA ASP A 183 -4.43 -5.02 9.50
C ASP A 183 -2.90 -5.14 9.48
N PHE A 184 -2.25 -4.21 8.79
CA PHE A 184 -0.79 -4.08 8.83
C PHE A 184 -0.31 -3.90 10.26
N LEU A 185 0.69 -4.69 10.62
CA LEU A 185 1.49 -4.47 11.81
C LEU A 185 2.80 -3.83 11.36
N ILE A 186 3.08 -2.62 11.86
CA ILE A 186 4.34 -1.93 11.59
C ILE A 186 5.21 -1.98 12.83
N ALA A 187 6.39 -2.57 12.69
CA ALA A 187 7.44 -2.49 13.69
C ALA A 187 8.32 -1.27 13.39
N ILE A 188 8.44 -0.36 14.37
CA ILE A 188 9.22 0.87 14.27
C ILE A 188 10.03 1.11 15.53
N ASN A 189 11.31 1.45 15.38
CA ASN A 189 12.23 1.76 16.45
C ASN A 189 12.58 3.25 16.41
N TYR A 190 12.37 3.95 17.53
CA TYR A 190 12.71 5.37 17.67
C TYR A 190 14.07 5.51 18.31
N ASN A 191 15.02 6.14 17.61
CA ASN A 191 16.41 6.33 18.03
C ASN A 191 16.50 7.45 19.06
N LEU A 192 17.16 7.20 20.17
CA LEU A 192 17.27 8.17 21.25
C LEU A 192 18.74 8.59 21.44
N ASN A 193 18.97 9.86 21.72
CA ASN A 193 20.30 10.38 22.05
C ASN A 193 20.74 10.00 23.49
N THR A 194 20.49 8.77 23.90
CA THR A 194 20.82 8.24 25.22
C THR A 194 21.17 6.76 25.15
N THR A 195 21.99 6.29 26.08
CA THR A 195 22.29 4.87 26.30
C THR A 195 21.40 4.24 27.38
N SER A 196 20.49 5.04 27.97
CA SER A 196 19.68 4.62 29.12
C SER A 196 18.43 3.86 28.70
N THR A 197 18.46 2.54 28.78
CA THR A 197 17.27 1.67 28.61
C THR A 197 16.13 2.06 29.57
N ARG A 198 16.47 2.54 30.77
CA ARG A 198 15.45 3.04 31.73
C ARG A 198 14.68 4.24 31.17
N ARG A 199 15.35 5.17 30.49
CA ARG A 199 14.70 6.32 29.85
C ARG A 199 13.85 5.86 28.68
N ALA A 200 14.36 4.98 27.83
CA ALA A 200 13.61 4.40 26.71
C ALA A 200 12.34 3.68 27.19
N ASN A 201 12.45 2.82 28.24
CA ASN A 201 11.28 2.17 28.82
C ASN A 201 10.26 3.14 29.42
N ALA A 202 10.72 4.23 30.06
CA ALA A 202 9.81 5.23 30.60
C ALA A 202 9.00 5.91 29.49
N ILE A 203 9.60 6.21 28.34
CA ILE A 203 8.94 6.75 27.16
C ILE A 203 7.97 5.72 26.58
N ALA A 204 8.44 4.48 26.36
CA ALA A 204 7.63 3.38 25.82
C ALA A 204 6.35 3.14 26.66
N PHE A 205 6.46 3.22 27.99
CA PHE A 205 5.33 2.99 28.90
C PHE A 205 4.34 4.17 28.95
N ASP A 206 4.77 5.36 28.58
CA ASP A 206 3.87 6.51 28.48
C ASP A 206 3.04 6.47 27.19
N VAL A 207 3.61 5.88 26.11
CA VAL A 207 2.94 5.90 24.80
C VAL A 207 2.14 4.65 24.53
N ARG A 208 2.61 3.44 24.88
CA ARG A 208 1.94 2.18 24.56
C ARG A 208 0.56 2.06 25.21
N GLU A 209 -0.40 1.43 24.53
CA GLU A 209 -1.80 1.31 24.99
C GLU A 209 -1.93 0.78 26.43
N LYS A 210 -1.21 -0.29 26.77
CA LYS A 210 -1.22 -0.87 28.13
C LYS A 210 -0.76 0.13 29.19
N GLY A 211 0.07 1.10 28.83
CA GLY A 211 0.63 2.09 29.73
C GLY A 211 1.55 1.50 30.80
N ARG A 212 1.43 1.99 32.02
CA ARG A 212 2.26 1.62 33.17
C ARG A 212 1.44 1.46 34.46
N PRO A 213 1.94 0.68 35.45
CA PRO A 213 1.31 0.63 36.75
C PRO A 213 1.32 1.99 37.46
N MET A 214 0.18 2.38 38.06
CA MET A 214 0.10 3.50 38.97
C MET A 214 0.94 3.20 40.23
N ARG A 215 1.68 4.21 40.70
CA ARG A 215 2.57 4.02 41.86
C ARG A 215 2.24 5.05 42.94
N GLU A 216 2.45 4.65 44.19
CA GLU A 216 2.25 5.53 45.37
C GLU A 216 3.06 6.82 45.24
N GLY A 217 2.41 7.94 45.53
CA GLY A 217 3.00 9.27 45.44
C GLY A 217 3.39 9.73 44.03
N GLY A 218 2.98 9.01 42.96
CA GLY A 218 3.32 9.32 41.57
C GLY A 218 4.80 9.14 41.21
N LYS A 219 5.62 8.60 42.14
CA LYS A 219 7.06 8.44 41.95
C LYS A 219 7.39 7.07 41.33
N VAL A 220 8.36 7.04 40.42
CA VAL A 220 8.84 5.80 39.77
C VAL A 220 9.33 4.74 40.81
N THR A 221 9.79 5.19 41.96
CA THR A 221 10.24 4.34 43.10
C THR A 221 9.11 3.93 44.04
N GLY A 222 7.88 4.51 43.88
CA GLY A 222 6.72 4.14 44.66
C GLY A 222 6.28 2.68 44.43
N LYS A 223 5.64 2.05 45.41
CA LYS A 223 5.07 0.72 45.23
C LYS A 223 3.91 0.76 44.22
N PRO A 224 3.76 -0.28 43.37
CA PRO A 224 2.60 -0.36 42.49
C PRO A 224 1.30 -0.41 43.31
N MET A 225 0.35 0.49 43.00
CA MET A 225 -1.00 0.47 43.56
C MET A 225 -1.77 -0.69 42.94
N LYS A 226 -2.56 -1.39 43.78
CA LYS A 226 -3.35 -2.52 43.36
C LYS A 226 -4.85 -2.26 43.59
N ASP A 227 -5.68 -2.86 42.74
CA ASP A 227 -7.13 -2.89 42.92
C ASP A 227 -7.55 -3.89 44.02
N GLU A 228 -8.85 -3.99 44.28
CA GLU A 228 -9.46 -4.88 45.27
C GLU A 228 -9.17 -6.37 44.99
N ASN A 229 -8.84 -6.72 43.75
CA ASN A 229 -8.51 -8.07 43.31
C ASN A 229 -6.98 -8.35 43.33
N GLY A 230 -6.16 -7.37 43.79
CA GLY A 230 -4.71 -7.50 43.83
C GLY A 230 -3.99 -7.23 42.51
N ASN A 231 -4.69 -6.78 41.46
CA ASN A 231 -4.11 -6.44 40.16
C ASN A 231 -3.53 -5.03 40.18
N PRO A 232 -2.43 -4.76 39.46
CA PRO A 232 -1.91 -3.40 39.34
C PRO A 232 -2.92 -2.46 38.68
N ILE A 233 -3.19 -1.31 39.30
CA ILE A 233 -3.97 -0.23 38.68
C ILE A 233 -3.10 0.38 37.59
N MET A 234 -3.60 0.40 36.35
CA MET A 234 -2.85 0.87 35.19
C MET A 234 -3.20 2.31 34.85
N ILE A 235 -2.17 3.11 34.53
CA ILE A 235 -2.32 4.39 33.82
C ILE A 235 -2.16 4.06 32.33
N PRO A 236 -3.19 4.21 31.51
CA PRO A 236 -3.08 3.91 30.09
C PRO A 236 -2.09 4.86 29.41
N GLY A 237 -1.42 4.37 28.37
CA GLY A 237 -0.60 5.22 27.53
C GLY A 237 -1.44 6.06 26.56
N THR A 238 -0.78 6.93 25.85
CA THR A 238 -1.43 7.94 25.01
C THR A 238 -1.84 7.41 23.63
N LEU A 239 -1.22 6.32 23.15
CA LEU A 239 -1.49 5.73 21.84
C LEU A 239 -2.28 4.42 21.98
N LYS A 240 -3.34 4.30 21.19
CA LYS A 240 -4.12 3.06 21.05
C LYS A 240 -3.46 2.12 20.04
N SER A 241 -3.83 0.84 20.07
CA SER A 241 -3.31 -0.17 19.14
C SER A 241 -1.79 -0.17 19.01
N THR A 242 -1.08 0.05 20.13
CA THR A 242 0.39 0.06 20.16
C THR A 242 0.93 -0.77 21.32
N LYS A 243 2.05 -1.45 21.06
CA LYS A 243 2.88 -2.13 22.05
C LYS A 243 4.27 -1.55 21.96
N ALA A 244 4.91 -1.24 23.10
CA ALA A 244 6.25 -0.66 23.07
C ALA A 244 7.07 -1.08 24.30
N ILE A 245 8.38 -1.20 24.07
CA ILE A 245 9.43 -1.42 25.09
C ILE A 245 10.63 -0.51 24.79
N GLY A 246 11.47 -0.29 25.79
CA GLY A 246 12.77 0.34 25.58
C GLY A 246 13.86 -0.72 25.63
N TRP A 247 14.83 -0.63 24.73
CA TRP A 247 16.01 -1.50 24.68
C TRP A 247 17.27 -0.72 24.34
N PHE A 248 18.42 -1.39 24.39
CA PHE A 248 19.71 -0.86 23.96
C PHE A 248 20.20 -1.67 22.77
N ILE A 249 20.69 -1.01 21.75
CA ILE A 249 21.24 -1.66 20.55
C ILE A 249 22.76 -1.44 20.54
N GLU A 250 23.50 -2.50 20.73
CA GLU A 250 24.98 -2.46 20.79
C GLU A 250 25.58 -1.98 19.47
N GLU A 251 25.01 -2.41 18.33
CA GLU A 251 25.47 -2.03 16.98
C GLU A 251 25.50 -0.50 16.79
N TYR A 252 24.51 0.21 17.35
CA TYR A 252 24.40 1.66 17.22
C TYR A 252 24.88 2.43 18.45
N GLY A 253 25.12 1.74 19.57
CA GLY A 253 25.52 2.35 20.83
C GLY A 253 24.48 3.27 21.45
N ILE A 254 23.21 3.10 21.14
CA ILE A 254 22.08 3.93 21.60
C ILE A 254 20.93 3.10 22.16
N ALA A 255 20.12 3.72 23.01
CA ALA A 255 18.83 3.16 23.40
C ALA A 255 17.75 3.54 22.38
N GLN A 256 16.81 2.64 22.15
CA GLN A 256 15.65 2.86 21.29
C GLN A 256 14.35 2.58 22.04
N VAL A 257 13.27 3.22 21.60
CA VAL A 257 11.90 2.76 21.86
C VAL A 257 11.47 1.89 20.70
N SER A 258 11.34 0.60 20.93
CA SER A 258 10.78 -0.34 19.94
C SER A 258 9.27 -0.39 20.10
N MET A 259 8.56 -0.17 19.01
CA MET A 259 7.09 -0.13 19.00
C MET A 259 6.53 -1.00 17.87
N ASN A 260 5.48 -1.76 18.19
CA ASN A 260 4.61 -2.40 17.22
C ASN A 260 3.28 -1.63 17.16
N ILE A 261 2.98 -1.05 16.02
CA ILE A 261 1.69 -0.43 15.71
C ILE A 261 0.82 -1.52 15.09
N THR A 262 -0.22 -1.94 15.80
CA THR A 262 -1.08 -3.06 15.38
C THR A 262 -2.27 -2.64 14.52
N ASN A 263 -2.55 -1.34 14.45
CA ASN A 263 -3.54 -0.74 13.54
C ASN A 263 -3.13 0.68 13.16
N ILE A 264 -2.67 0.85 11.92
CA ILE A 264 -2.20 2.14 11.39
C ILE A 264 -3.32 3.16 11.15
N ASN A 265 -4.59 2.71 11.06
CA ASN A 265 -5.73 3.60 10.91
C ASN A 265 -6.13 4.23 12.26
N VAL A 266 -5.82 3.56 13.39
CA VAL A 266 -6.03 4.07 14.75
C VAL A 266 -4.87 4.91 15.23
N SER A 267 -3.65 4.45 14.97
CA SER A 267 -2.41 5.14 15.37
C SER A 267 -1.47 5.22 14.15
N PRO A 268 -1.62 6.24 13.29
CA PRO A 268 -0.72 6.46 12.16
C PRO A 268 0.73 6.67 12.61
N VAL A 269 1.68 6.22 11.79
CA VAL A 269 3.12 6.23 12.12
C VAL A 269 3.63 7.62 12.50
N HIS A 270 3.22 8.67 11.78
CA HIS A 270 3.60 10.05 12.05
C HIS A 270 3.04 10.58 13.37
N VAL A 271 1.83 10.17 13.76
CA VAL A 271 1.25 10.50 15.08
C VAL A 271 2.02 9.83 16.20
N CYS A 272 2.38 8.55 16.00
CA CYS A 272 3.22 7.82 16.94
C CYS A 272 4.60 8.48 17.10
N PHE A 273 5.22 8.92 15.99
CA PHE A 273 6.51 9.59 16.00
C PHE A 273 6.46 10.90 16.81
N ASP A 274 5.50 11.76 16.52
CA ASP A 274 5.34 13.04 17.23
C ASP A 274 5.09 12.83 18.73
N GLU A 275 4.27 11.84 19.10
CA GLU A 275 3.99 11.55 20.50
C GLU A 275 5.22 11.01 21.25
N VAL A 276 6.00 10.10 20.61
CA VAL A 276 7.26 9.63 21.18
C VAL A 276 8.25 10.79 21.34
N CYS A 277 8.35 11.69 20.37
CA CYS A 277 9.17 12.90 20.45
C CYS A 277 8.75 13.77 21.63
N ALA A 278 7.46 14.02 21.82
CA ALA A 278 6.94 14.82 22.95
C ALA A 278 7.26 14.18 24.30
N LYS A 279 7.05 12.86 24.46
CA LYS A 279 7.37 12.15 25.72
C LYS A 279 8.88 12.07 25.98
N ALA A 280 9.70 11.97 24.94
CA ALA A 280 11.16 12.00 25.05
C ALA A 280 11.63 13.40 25.51
N ALA A 281 11.16 14.47 24.85
CA ALA A 281 11.49 15.84 25.18
C ALA A 281 11.13 16.19 26.63
N ALA A 282 9.97 15.75 27.13
CA ALA A 282 9.55 15.91 28.52
C ALA A 282 10.50 15.24 29.53
N ARG A 283 11.41 14.37 29.07
CA ARG A 283 12.43 13.69 29.88
C ARG A 283 13.85 14.13 29.59
N GLY A 284 14.03 15.20 28.83
CA GLY A 284 15.34 15.70 28.42
C GLY A 284 16.06 14.79 27.42
N VAL A 285 15.31 13.94 26.70
CA VAL A 285 15.81 13.03 25.66
C VAL A 285 15.31 13.52 24.31
N ARG A 286 16.14 13.40 23.28
CA ARG A 286 15.78 13.72 21.90
C ARG A 286 15.64 12.43 21.10
N VAL A 287 14.60 12.33 20.29
CA VAL A 287 14.50 11.37 19.18
C VAL A 287 15.32 11.93 18.02
N THR A 288 16.33 11.18 17.56
CA THR A 288 17.18 11.59 16.42
C THR A 288 16.58 11.18 15.08
N GLY A 289 15.86 10.08 15.05
CA GLY A 289 15.16 9.52 13.92
C GLY A 289 14.45 8.23 14.28
N CYS A 290 14.02 7.47 13.29
CA CYS A 290 13.44 6.17 13.51
C CYS A 290 13.83 5.17 12.41
N GLU A 291 13.63 3.89 12.69
CA GLU A 291 13.89 2.78 11.79
C GLU A 291 12.61 1.96 11.63
N ILE A 292 12.16 1.78 10.39
CA ILE A 292 11.06 0.86 10.09
C ILE A 292 11.66 -0.53 9.83
N VAL A 293 11.15 -1.51 10.56
CA VAL A 293 11.56 -2.92 10.42
C VAL A 293 10.58 -3.63 9.51
N GLY A 294 11.10 -4.28 8.45
CA GLY A 294 10.29 -4.95 7.43
C GLY A 294 9.73 -3.98 6.38
N LEU A 295 8.61 -4.36 5.80
CA LEU A 295 7.95 -3.67 4.68
C LEU A 295 6.74 -2.86 5.16
N ILE A 296 6.39 -1.82 4.40
CA ILE A 296 5.24 -0.95 4.68
C ILE A 296 4.43 -0.68 3.42
N PRO A 297 3.11 -0.45 3.55
CA PRO A 297 2.31 0.05 2.43
C PRO A 297 2.66 1.51 2.13
N LYS A 298 2.63 1.88 0.85
CA LYS A 298 2.91 3.26 0.35
C LYS A 298 2.13 4.33 1.11
N LYS A 299 0.88 4.02 1.46
CA LYS A 299 -0.01 4.90 2.24
C LYS A 299 0.65 5.46 3.50
N VAL A 300 1.50 4.70 4.17
CA VAL A 300 2.17 5.12 5.42
C VAL A 300 3.07 6.33 5.19
N LEU A 301 3.85 6.34 4.11
CA LEU A 301 4.73 7.46 3.77
C LEU A 301 3.93 8.64 3.20
N ILE A 302 2.90 8.37 2.39
CA ILE A 302 2.05 9.42 1.82
C ILE A 302 1.30 10.16 2.92
N ASP A 303 0.66 9.45 3.85
CA ASP A 303 -0.06 10.07 4.96
C ASP A 303 0.89 10.88 5.87
N ALA A 304 2.08 10.33 6.18
CA ALA A 304 3.08 11.03 6.97
C ALA A 304 3.60 12.28 6.27
N GLY A 305 3.92 12.21 4.99
CA GLY A 305 4.42 13.36 4.22
C GLY A 305 3.38 14.47 4.13
N LYS A 306 2.12 14.13 3.84
CA LYS A 306 1.00 15.10 3.83
C LYS A 306 0.80 15.74 5.21
N TYR A 307 0.86 14.95 6.28
CA TYR A 307 0.77 15.47 7.64
C TYR A 307 1.85 16.53 7.95
N TYR A 308 3.11 16.24 7.61
CA TYR A 308 4.21 17.18 7.86
C TYR A 308 4.18 18.38 6.92
N LEU A 309 3.73 18.25 5.68
CA LEU A 309 3.49 19.38 4.77
C LEU A 309 2.40 20.31 5.35
N ALA A 310 1.27 19.76 5.81
CA ALA A 310 0.21 20.53 6.44
C ALA A 310 0.69 21.28 7.70
N LYS A 311 1.50 20.63 8.55
CA LYS A 311 2.13 21.30 9.72
C LYS A 311 3.02 22.48 9.33
N GLN A 312 3.61 22.44 8.14
CA GLN A 312 4.43 23.50 7.58
C GLN A 312 3.62 24.55 6.82
N GLN A 313 2.29 24.39 6.75
CA GLN A 313 1.38 25.20 5.92
C GLN A 313 1.81 25.22 4.44
N ARG A 314 2.30 24.08 3.95
CA ARG A 314 2.71 23.88 2.56
C ARG A 314 1.64 23.11 1.79
N SER A 315 1.57 23.37 0.48
CA SER A 315 0.69 22.60 -0.43
C SER A 315 0.94 21.10 -0.30
N LEU A 316 -0.14 20.34 -0.22
CA LEU A 316 -0.14 18.86 -0.27
C LEU A 316 -0.15 18.33 -1.70
N GLY A 317 -0.40 19.20 -2.69
CA GLY A 317 -0.49 18.87 -4.11
C GLY A 317 0.88 18.85 -4.81
N VAL A 318 1.88 18.24 -4.17
CA VAL A 318 3.19 17.97 -4.76
C VAL A 318 3.29 16.50 -5.20
N SER A 319 4.36 16.11 -5.91
CA SER A 319 4.52 14.73 -6.38
C SER A 319 4.62 13.73 -5.22
N GLU A 320 4.23 12.47 -5.47
CA GLU A 320 4.37 11.40 -4.47
C GLU A 320 5.80 11.27 -3.95
N ASP A 321 6.80 11.40 -4.83
CA ASP A 321 8.21 11.35 -4.45
C ASP A 321 8.59 12.47 -3.47
N GLU A 322 8.08 13.68 -3.68
CA GLU A 322 8.32 14.78 -2.74
C GLU A 322 7.61 14.54 -1.40
N ILE A 323 6.36 14.04 -1.43
CA ILE A 323 5.62 13.68 -0.22
C ILE A 323 6.40 12.63 0.60
N MET A 324 6.87 11.56 -0.04
CA MET A 324 7.67 10.53 0.60
C MET A 324 8.99 11.07 1.14
N LYS A 325 9.67 11.95 0.39
CA LYS A 325 10.90 12.59 0.85
C LYS A 325 10.68 13.44 2.11
N ILE A 326 9.56 14.15 2.18
CA ILE A 326 9.18 14.92 3.39
C ILE A 326 8.90 13.98 4.56
N ALA A 327 8.21 12.86 4.35
CA ALA A 327 8.00 11.84 5.38
C ALA A 327 9.32 11.31 5.94
N ILE A 328 10.23 10.88 5.04
CA ILE A 328 11.55 10.33 5.40
C ILE A 328 12.35 11.33 6.24
N LYS A 329 12.43 12.58 5.78
CA LYS A 329 13.20 13.63 6.48
C LYS A 329 12.57 14.07 7.78
N SER A 330 11.24 14.17 7.84
CA SER A 330 10.53 14.59 9.06
C SER A 330 10.64 13.56 10.19
N MET A 331 10.60 12.28 9.86
CA MET A 331 10.72 11.19 10.84
C MET A 331 12.16 10.69 11.01
N GLY A 332 13.11 11.18 10.22
CA GLY A 332 14.50 10.73 10.28
C GLY A 332 14.65 9.24 9.99
N LEU A 333 13.93 8.73 8.96
CA LEU A 333 14.01 7.31 8.57
C LEU A 333 15.40 6.94 8.02
N ASP A 334 16.17 7.93 7.59
CA ASP A 334 17.54 7.80 7.10
C ASP A 334 18.62 8.18 8.14
N ASP A 335 18.29 8.21 9.44
CA ASP A 335 19.20 8.58 10.54
C ASP A 335 20.37 7.60 10.70
N LEU A 336 20.09 6.32 10.78
CA LEU A 336 21.11 5.27 11.00
C LEU A 336 21.58 4.60 9.71
N LYS A 337 20.69 4.41 8.76
CA LYS A 337 20.95 3.77 7.45
C LYS A 337 20.12 4.47 6.38
N PRO A 338 20.61 4.52 5.11
CA PRO A 338 19.79 5.05 4.02
C PRO A 338 18.44 4.32 3.91
N PHE A 339 17.36 5.09 3.79
CA PHE A 339 16.02 4.56 3.57
C PHE A 339 15.64 4.68 2.08
N ASN A 340 15.48 3.54 1.42
CA ASN A 340 15.07 3.48 0.02
C ASN A 340 13.60 3.03 -0.09
N PRO A 341 12.66 3.91 -0.48
CA PRO A 341 11.26 3.54 -0.66
C PRO A 341 11.06 2.36 -1.62
N LYS A 342 11.87 2.23 -2.67
CA LYS A 342 11.77 1.14 -3.65
C LYS A 342 12.06 -0.25 -3.07
N GLU A 343 12.75 -0.31 -1.93
CA GLU A 343 13.09 -1.55 -1.22
C GLU A 343 12.20 -1.82 -0.01
N LYS A 344 11.48 -0.81 0.47
CA LYS A 344 10.69 -0.86 1.71
C LYS A 344 9.18 -0.73 1.51
N VAL A 345 8.75 -0.22 0.35
CA VAL A 345 7.33 -0.02 0.05
C VAL A 345 6.82 -1.19 -0.79
N ILE A 346 5.79 -1.86 -0.28
CA ILE A 346 5.24 -3.09 -0.87
C ILE A 346 4.80 -2.85 -2.32
N GLU A 347 4.08 -1.75 -2.59
CA GLU A 347 3.58 -1.44 -3.93
C GLU A 347 4.71 -1.29 -4.96
N PHE A 348 5.85 -0.71 -4.58
CA PHE A 348 7.01 -0.59 -5.48
C PHE A 348 7.70 -1.94 -5.72
N LEU A 349 7.69 -2.82 -4.72
CA LEU A 349 8.24 -4.17 -4.88
C LEU A 349 7.37 -5.05 -5.79
N ILE A 350 6.05 -4.78 -5.84
CA ILE A 350 5.10 -5.53 -6.68
C ILE A 350 5.10 -5.03 -8.12
N GLU A 351 5.44 -3.75 -8.32
CA GLU A 351 5.44 -3.15 -9.65
C GLU A 351 6.30 -3.99 -10.60
N ASP A 352 5.71 -4.42 -11.71
CA ASP A 352 6.42 -5.25 -12.69
C ASP A 352 7.46 -4.38 -13.42
N MET A 353 8.67 -4.35 -12.88
CA MET A 353 9.82 -3.61 -13.44
C MET A 353 10.23 -4.10 -14.84
N THR A 354 9.62 -5.18 -15.36
CA THR A 354 9.92 -5.73 -16.68
C THR A 354 9.15 -5.03 -17.80
N GLN A 355 8.00 -4.43 -17.50
CA GLN A 355 7.26 -3.63 -18.48
C GLN A 355 7.86 -2.21 -18.56
N LYS A 356 8.54 -1.92 -19.65
CA LYS A 356 8.96 -0.56 -19.97
C LYS A 356 7.72 0.29 -20.26
N LYS A 357 7.39 1.19 -19.35
CA LYS A 357 6.31 2.15 -19.55
C LYS A 357 6.79 3.29 -20.45
N LEU A 358 5.91 3.79 -21.32
CA LEU A 358 6.20 4.96 -22.16
C LEU A 358 6.47 6.20 -21.30
N VAL A 359 5.75 6.36 -20.20
CA VAL A 359 5.90 7.48 -19.27
C VAL A 359 7.25 7.50 -18.54
N ASP A 360 8.00 6.39 -18.50
CA ASP A 360 9.33 6.31 -17.89
C ASP A 360 10.46 6.76 -18.85
N MET A 361 10.12 7.04 -20.10
CA MET A 361 11.07 7.52 -21.08
C MET A 361 11.48 8.96 -20.80
N THR A 362 12.72 9.30 -21.13
CA THR A 362 13.11 10.71 -21.18
C THR A 362 12.32 11.43 -22.25
N CYS A 363 12.12 12.76 -22.13
CA CYS A 363 11.42 13.54 -23.16
C CYS A 363 12.00 13.30 -24.57
N THR A 364 13.34 13.21 -24.70
CA THR A 364 14.00 12.92 -25.99
C THR A 364 13.71 11.48 -26.43
N GLY A 365 13.76 10.53 -25.51
CA GLY A 365 13.46 9.12 -25.80
C GLY A 365 12.02 8.92 -26.28
N PHE A 366 11.06 9.54 -25.60
CA PHE A 366 9.64 9.50 -25.97
C PHE A 366 9.38 10.12 -27.35
N ALA A 367 10.00 11.28 -27.65
CA ALA A 367 9.90 11.92 -28.95
C ALA A 367 10.51 11.08 -30.09
N ASN A 368 11.68 10.47 -29.83
CA ASN A 368 12.34 9.59 -30.80
C ASN A 368 11.53 8.33 -31.09
N GLU A 369 10.96 7.70 -30.04
CA GLU A 369 10.09 6.53 -30.19
C GLU A 369 8.83 6.88 -30.99
N THR A 370 8.21 8.04 -30.71
CA THR A 370 7.06 8.56 -31.47
C THR A 370 7.38 8.77 -32.95
N ALA A 371 8.61 9.15 -33.26
CA ALA A 371 9.08 9.40 -34.62
C ALA A 371 9.54 8.14 -35.37
N SER A 372 9.52 6.98 -34.71
CA SER A 372 10.01 5.72 -35.27
C SER A 372 8.92 4.94 -36.02
N GLU A 373 9.23 3.71 -36.46
CA GLU A 373 8.28 2.75 -37.03
C GLU A 373 7.48 2.00 -35.95
N SER A 374 7.69 2.31 -34.66
CA SER A 374 6.98 1.70 -33.55
C SER A 374 5.48 2.01 -33.63
N PRO A 375 4.59 1.04 -33.37
CA PRO A 375 3.15 1.29 -33.32
C PRO A 375 2.71 2.11 -32.10
N ALA A 376 3.60 2.31 -31.11
CA ALA A 376 3.39 3.09 -29.91
C ALA A 376 4.67 3.87 -29.54
N PRO A 377 4.56 5.12 -29.01
CA PRO A 377 3.33 5.85 -28.70
C PRO A 377 2.61 6.37 -29.95
N GLY A 378 1.29 6.19 -29.99
CA GLY A 378 0.41 6.73 -31.04
C GLY A 378 -0.32 8.02 -30.62
N GLY A 379 -1.26 8.45 -31.49
CA GLY A 379 -2.04 9.67 -31.25
C GLY A 379 -2.83 9.68 -29.93
N GLY A 380 -3.29 8.52 -29.45
CA GLY A 380 -4.00 8.39 -28.18
C GLY A 380 -3.07 8.63 -26.98
N SER A 381 -1.90 7.98 -26.97
CA SER A 381 -0.85 8.20 -25.96
C SER A 381 -0.39 9.68 -25.92
N ILE A 382 -0.16 10.29 -27.09
CA ILE A 382 0.21 11.71 -27.18
C ILE A 382 -0.89 12.61 -26.62
N SER A 383 -2.15 12.32 -26.93
CA SER A 383 -3.29 13.10 -26.43
C SER A 383 -3.39 13.03 -24.90
N ALA A 384 -3.20 11.84 -24.32
CA ALA A 384 -3.17 11.67 -22.88
C ALA A 384 -2.02 12.46 -22.24
N TYR A 385 -0.81 12.40 -22.82
CA TYR A 385 0.35 13.13 -22.31
C TYR A 385 0.17 14.65 -22.39
N MET A 386 -0.43 15.18 -23.48
CA MET A 386 -0.78 16.60 -23.55
C MET A 386 -1.74 17.01 -22.43
N GLY A 387 -2.76 16.19 -22.16
CA GLY A 387 -3.67 16.44 -21.05
C GLY A 387 -2.97 16.44 -19.69
N ALA A 388 -2.03 15.50 -19.47
CA ALA A 388 -1.21 15.45 -18.26
C ALA A 388 -0.38 16.73 -18.07
N LEU A 389 0.22 17.24 -19.15
CA LEU A 389 0.97 18.51 -19.12
C LEU A 389 0.07 19.70 -18.82
N GLY A 390 -1.17 19.72 -19.34
CA GLY A 390 -2.16 20.74 -19.04
C GLY A 390 -2.55 20.77 -17.55
N ALA A 391 -2.83 19.61 -16.98
CA ALA A 391 -3.10 19.46 -15.56
C ALA A 391 -1.87 19.82 -14.71
N ALA A 392 -0.66 19.44 -15.14
CA ALA A 392 0.59 19.76 -14.46
C ALA A 392 0.85 21.27 -14.38
N LEU A 393 0.60 22.02 -15.47
CA LEU A 393 0.75 23.48 -15.49
C LEU A 393 -0.22 24.16 -14.53
N ALA A 394 -1.48 23.76 -14.48
CA ALA A 394 -2.44 24.29 -13.51
C ALA A 394 -2.00 23.98 -12.08
N THR A 395 -1.51 22.76 -11.82
CA THR A 395 -0.97 22.35 -10.54
C THR A 395 0.23 23.18 -10.13
N MET A 396 1.14 23.47 -11.06
CA MET A 396 2.29 24.34 -10.83
C MET A 396 1.84 25.76 -10.42
N VAL A 397 0.87 26.34 -11.15
CA VAL A 397 0.33 27.67 -10.80
C VAL A 397 -0.29 27.66 -9.39
N ALA A 398 -1.01 26.60 -9.03
CA ALA A 398 -1.57 26.45 -7.67
C ALA A 398 -0.47 26.37 -6.61
N ASN A 399 0.56 25.56 -6.81
CA ASN A 399 1.70 25.43 -5.89
C ASN A 399 2.47 26.75 -5.75
N LEU A 400 2.72 27.47 -6.83
CA LEU A 400 3.36 28.79 -6.78
C LEU A 400 2.48 29.82 -6.07
N SER A 401 1.17 29.72 -6.19
CA SER A 401 0.22 30.61 -5.50
C SER A 401 0.16 30.34 -4.02
N SER A 402 0.23 29.09 -3.58
CA SER A 402 0.22 28.70 -2.15
C SER A 402 1.44 29.19 -1.38
N HIS A 403 2.54 29.52 -2.06
CA HIS A 403 3.79 30.00 -1.47
C HIS A 403 4.10 31.46 -1.80
N LYS A 404 3.13 32.17 -2.40
CA LYS A 404 3.33 33.58 -2.74
C LYS A 404 3.34 34.44 -1.47
N PRO A 405 4.39 35.24 -1.24
CA PRO A 405 4.43 36.12 -0.07
C PRO A 405 3.20 37.02 0.03
N GLY A 406 2.59 37.06 1.22
CA GLY A 406 1.36 37.79 1.48
C GLY A 406 0.06 37.03 1.14
N TRP A 407 0.16 35.79 0.70
CA TRP A 407 -0.98 34.89 0.46
C TRP A 407 -0.98 33.68 1.41
N ASP A 408 -0.22 33.75 2.49
CA ASP A 408 0.00 32.65 3.42
C ASP A 408 -1.30 32.04 3.96
N GLU A 409 -2.32 32.86 4.21
CA GLU A 409 -3.64 32.39 4.68
C GLU A 409 -4.45 31.62 3.61
N ARG A 410 -4.05 31.69 2.34
CA ARG A 410 -4.72 31.04 1.22
C ARG A 410 -4.09 29.71 0.81
N TRP A 411 -3.10 29.22 1.54
CA TRP A 411 -2.36 28.02 1.15
C TRP A 411 -3.27 26.80 1.00
N GLU A 412 -4.31 26.63 1.85
CA GLU A 412 -5.25 25.51 1.76
C GLU A 412 -6.11 25.56 0.48
N GLU A 413 -6.53 26.77 0.08
CA GLU A 413 -7.30 26.97 -1.16
C GLU A 413 -6.52 26.44 -2.37
N PHE A 414 -5.28 26.87 -2.50
CA PHE A 414 -4.41 26.44 -3.60
C PHE A 414 -3.96 24.98 -3.48
N SER A 415 -3.75 24.50 -2.26
CA SER A 415 -3.43 23.09 -2.02
C SER A 415 -4.52 22.16 -2.55
N LYS A 416 -5.80 22.46 -2.32
CA LYS A 416 -6.92 21.67 -2.84
C LYS A 416 -6.93 21.59 -4.37
N VAL A 417 -6.64 22.71 -5.04
CA VAL A 417 -6.54 22.75 -6.50
C VAL A 417 -5.35 21.92 -6.97
N ALA A 418 -4.20 22.06 -6.31
CA ALA A 418 -2.99 21.31 -6.63
C ALA A 418 -3.17 19.80 -6.40
N GLU A 419 -3.83 19.38 -5.32
CA GLU A 419 -4.14 17.97 -5.06
C GLU A 419 -5.05 17.38 -6.15
N LYS A 420 -6.11 18.10 -6.56
CA LYS A 420 -6.95 17.68 -7.68
C LYS A 420 -6.13 17.59 -8.98
N GLY A 421 -5.25 18.55 -9.20
CA GLY A 421 -4.36 18.58 -10.36
C GLY A 421 -3.39 17.40 -10.42
N GLN A 422 -2.80 16.99 -9.30
CA GLN A 422 -1.96 15.78 -9.25
C GLN A 422 -2.75 14.53 -9.63
N VAL A 423 -3.96 14.36 -9.09
CA VAL A 423 -4.81 13.21 -9.41
C VAL A 423 -5.13 13.15 -10.91
N LEU A 424 -5.52 14.27 -11.52
CA LEU A 424 -5.83 14.33 -12.95
C LEU A 424 -4.59 14.07 -13.82
N LYS A 425 -3.45 14.65 -13.43
CA LYS A 425 -2.15 14.43 -14.10
C LYS A 425 -1.79 12.93 -14.08
N ASP A 426 -1.87 12.28 -12.91
CA ASP A 426 -1.50 10.87 -12.77
C ASP A 426 -2.44 9.96 -13.56
N GLN A 427 -3.77 10.22 -13.54
CA GLN A 427 -4.73 9.50 -14.37
C GLN A 427 -4.44 9.62 -15.87
N LEU A 428 -4.00 10.79 -16.33
CA LEU A 428 -3.66 11.02 -17.73
C LEU A 428 -2.33 10.38 -18.11
N LEU A 429 -1.36 10.33 -17.20
CA LEU A 429 -0.11 9.57 -17.38
C LEU A 429 -0.39 8.07 -17.48
N ASP A 430 -1.24 7.50 -16.63
CA ASP A 430 -1.68 6.11 -16.75
C ASP A 430 -2.33 5.81 -18.11
N LEU A 431 -3.10 6.76 -18.66
CA LEU A 431 -3.75 6.61 -19.94
C LEU A 431 -2.78 6.64 -21.13
N VAL A 432 -1.56 7.16 -20.98
CA VAL A 432 -0.50 7.08 -22.01
C VAL A 432 -0.16 5.61 -22.32
N ASP A 433 0.08 4.83 -21.28
CA ASP A 433 0.43 3.41 -21.42
C ASP A 433 -0.81 2.54 -21.69
N GLU A 434 -1.97 2.92 -21.16
CA GLU A 434 -3.21 2.17 -21.36
C GLU A 434 -3.71 2.22 -22.81
N ASP A 435 -3.42 3.30 -23.54
CA ASP A 435 -3.67 3.38 -24.99
C ASP A 435 -2.89 2.28 -25.76
N THR A 436 -1.62 2.10 -25.41
CA THR A 436 -0.78 1.02 -25.95
C THR A 436 -1.29 -0.36 -25.53
N ASN A 437 -1.69 -0.53 -24.28
CA ASN A 437 -2.26 -1.78 -23.77
C ASN A 437 -3.55 -2.15 -24.50
N ALA A 438 -4.39 -1.16 -24.81
CA ALA A 438 -5.62 -1.37 -25.56
C ALA A 438 -5.33 -1.84 -26.99
N PHE A 439 -4.32 -1.27 -27.65
CA PHE A 439 -3.85 -1.73 -28.95
C PHE A 439 -3.31 -3.17 -28.89
N ASN A 440 -2.52 -3.51 -27.88
CA ASN A 440 -1.97 -4.85 -27.69
C ASN A 440 -3.09 -5.91 -27.52
N LYS A 441 -4.21 -5.58 -26.87
CA LYS A 441 -5.37 -6.48 -26.77
C LYS A 441 -6.01 -6.76 -28.14
N ILE A 442 -6.06 -5.78 -29.05
CA ILE A 442 -6.51 -5.99 -30.43
C ILE A 442 -5.55 -6.94 -31.13
N MET A 443 -4.24 -6.72 -31.00
CA MET A 443 -3.24 -7.58 -31.64
C MET A 443 -3.31 -9.00 -31.12
N ALA A 444 -3.51 -9.21 -29.82
CA ALA A 444 -3.71 -10.53 -29.22
C ALA A 444 -4.97 -11.23 -29.77
N ALA A 445 -6.09 -10.52 -29.90
CA ALA A 445 -7.31 -11.05 -30.49
C ALA A 445 -7.13 -11.43 -31.98
N LEU A 446 -6.34 -10.65 -32.73
CA LEU A 446 -5.99 -10.96 -34.12
C LEU A 446 -5.13 -12.22 -34.27
N GLN A 447 -4.34 -12.58 -33.28
CA GLN A 447 -3.49 -13.77 -33.25
C GLN A 447 -4.22 -15.04 -32.82
N MET A 448 -5.45 -14.95 -32.32
CA MET A 448 -6.25 -16.11 -31.90
C MET A 448 -6.47 -17.11 -33.05
N PRO A 449 -6.64 -18.41 -32.77
CA PRO A 449 -6.92 -19.42 -33.75
C PRO A 449 -8.15 -19.09 -34.62
N LYS A 450 -8.11 -19.54 -35.91
CA LYS A 450 -9.19 -19.28 -36.90
C LYS A 450 -9.51 -20.51 -37.76
N LYS A 451 -9.16 -21.72 -37.26
CA LYS A 451 -9.29 -22.94 -38.07
C LYS A 451 -10.71 -23.49 -38.07
N THR A 452 -11.37 -23.53 -36.93
CA THR A 452 -12.75 -24.00 -36.79
C THR A 452 -13.75 -22.83 -36.75
N ASP A 453 -15.03 -23.12 -36.94
CA ASP A 453 -16.06 -22.07 -36.83
C ASP A 453 -16.24 -21.55 -35.39
N ALA A 454 -15.98 -22.42 -34.38
CA ALA A 454 -15.90 -22.00 -32.98
C ALA A 454 -14.72 -21.05 -32.75
N ASP A 455 -13.52 -21.36 -33.31
CA ASP A 455 -12.37 -20.46 -33.19
C ASP A 455 -12.64 -19.09 -33.82
N LYS A 456 -13.29 -19.07 -35.01
CA LYS A 456 -13.64 -17.83 -35.70
C LYS A 456 -14.64 -17.01 -34.89
N ALA A 457 -15.65 -17.65 -34.29
CA ALA A 457 -16.63 -16.98 -33.45
C ALA A 457 -15.96 -16.36 -32.20
N ALA A 458 -15.16 -17.14 -31.45
CA ALA A 458 -14.44 -16.65 -30.28
C ALA A 458 -13.46 -15.50 -30.62
N ARG A 459 -12.73 -15.63 -31.75
CA ARG A 459 -11.84 -14.56 -32.22
C ARG A 459 -12.59 -13.28 -32.59
N MET A 460 -13.76 -13.39 -33.24
CA MET A 460 -14.58 -12.22 -33.61
C MET A 460 -15.15 -11.53 -32.37
N GLU A 461 -15.57 -12.27 -31.36
CA GLU A 461 -16.04 -11.74 -30.08
C GLU A 461 -14.91 -11.03 -29.33
N ALA A 462 -13.74 -11.69 -29.20
CA ALA A 462 -12.56 -11.10 -28.58
C ALA A 462 -12.12 -9.80 -29.27
N LEU A 463 -12.16 -9.76 -30.62
CA LEU A 463 -11.81 -8.59 -31.41
C LEU A 463 -12.80 -7.43 -31.18
N GLU A 464 -14.11 -7.73 -31.13
CA GLU A 464 -15.13 -6.71 -30.85
C GLU A 464 -14.95 -6.11 -29.45
N LEU A 465 -14.74 -6.96 -28.42
CA LEU A 465 -14.50 -6.50 -27.05
C LEU A 465 -13.22 -5.67 -26.94
N ALA A 466 -12.13 -6.12 -27.58
CA ALA A 466 -10.87 -5.36 -27.60
C ALA A 466 -11.02 -4.01 -28.31
N SER A 467 -11.77 -3.96 -29.42
CA SER A 467 -12.03 -2.72 -30.18
C SER A 467 -12.92 -1.75 -29.42
N GLN A 468 -13.94 -2.25 -28.70
CA GLN A 468 -14.74 -1.43 -27.78
C GLN A 468 -13.89 -0.85 -26.65
N TYR A 469 -12.97 -1.66 -26.10
CA TYR A 469 -12.05 -1.20 -25.09
C TYR A 469 -11.11 -0.12 -25.60
N ALA A 470 -10.51 -0.33 -26.79
CA ALA A 470 -9.66 0.67 -27.47
C ALA A 470 -10.39 1.96 -27.84
N THR A 471 -11.73 1.92 -27.91
CA THR A 471 -12.56 3.12 -28.10
C THR A 471 -12.84 3.83 -26.76
N LYS A 472 -13.00 3.07 -25.65
CA LYS A 472 -13.26 3.62 -24.32
C LYS A 472 -12.04 4.33 -23.73
N VAL A 473 -10.82 3.87 -24.01
CA VAL A 473 -9.59 4.48 -23.47
C VAL A 473 -9.43 5.94 -23.92
N PRO A 474 -9.41 6.29 -25.21
CA PRO A 474 -9.34 7.70 -25.63
C PRO A 474 -10.58 8.49 -25.20
N PHE A 475 -11.76 7.91 -25.10
CA PHE A 475 -12.93 8.59 -24.54
C PHE A 475 -12.75 8.93 -23.06
N LYS A 476 -12.11 8.07 -22.28
CA LYS A 476 -11.71 8.38 -20.89
C LYS A 476 -10.69 9.51 -20.85
N THR A 477 -9.70 9.51 -21.75
CA THR A 477 -8.74 10.61 -21.91
C THR A 477 -9.45 11.95 -22.16
N MET A 478 -10.46 11.99 -23.03
CA MET A 478 -11.28 13.19 -23.26
C MET A 478 -11.91 13.70 -21.97
N ASN A 479 -12.55 12.80 -21.19
CA ASN A 479 -13.26 13.19 -19.97
C ASN A 479 -12.29 13.75 -18.92
N VAL A 480 -11.16 13.07 -18.66
CA VAL A 480 -10.18 13.50 -17.65
C VAL A 480 -9.50 14.80 -18.08
N ALA A 481 -9.13 14.95 -19.36
CA ALA A 481 -8.57 16.20 -19.89
C ALA A 481 -9.58 17.36 -19.86
N PHE A 482 -10.88 17.07 -20.07
CA PHE A 482 -11.93 18.07 -19.93
C PHE A 482 -12.13 18.50 -18.48
N GLU A 483 -12.08 17.55 -17.52
CA GLU A 483 -12.14 17.87 -16.09
C GLU A 483 -10.98 18.78 -15.64
N ALA A 484 -9.80 18.66 -16.26
CA ALA A 484 -8.66 19.50 -15.98
C ALA A 484 -8.89 20.99 -16.29
N PHE A 485 -9.84 21.34 -17.15
CA PHE A 485 -10.20 22.75 -17.39
C PHE A 485 -10.69 23.47 -16.13
N ASP A 486 -11.33 22.76 -15.18
CA ASP A 486 -11.81 23.40 -13.95
C ASP A 486 -10.66 23.97 -13.13
N ILE A 487 -9.56 23.21 -13.01
CA ILE A 487 -8.38 23.67 -12.27
C ILE A 487 -7.59 24.72 -13.06
N VAL A 488 -7.51 24.59 -14.38
CA VAL A 488 -6.90 25.60 -15.26
C VAL A 488 -7.64 26.93 -15.16
N GLU A 489 -8.98 26.91 -15.25
CA GLU A 489 -9.82 28.09 -15.14
C GLU A 489 -9.69 28.76 -13.76
N ALA A 490 -9.72 27.95 -12.69
CA ALA A 490 -9.52 28.46 -11.34
C ALA A 490 -8.16 29.18 -11.22
N MET A 491 -7.11 28.59 -11.76
CA MET A 491 -5.76 29.18 -11.70
C MET A 491 -5.59 30.38 -12.60
N ALA A 492 -6.23 30.44 -13.73
CA ALA A 492 -6.26 31.64 -14.57
C ALA A 492 -6.94 32.85 -13.86
N LYS A 493 -8.02 32.56 -13.09
CA LYS A 493 -8.79 33.59 -12.39
C LYS A 493 -8.22 34.03 -11.03
N THR A 494 -7.71 33.08 -10.24
CA THR A 494 -7.40 33.31 -8.83
C THR A 494 -5.94 33.02 -8.46
N GLY A 495 -5.17 32.41 -9.36
CA GLY A 495 -3.77 32.06 -9.17
C GLY A 495 -2.84 33.27 -9.23
N ASN A 496 -1.54 33.01 -9.02
CA ASN A 496 -0.51 34.04 -9.12
C ASN A 496 -0.50 34.68 -10.51
N PRO A 497 -0.78 36.00 -10.64
CA PRO A 497 -0.81 36.67 -11.95
C PRO A 497 0.50 36.55 -12.75
N ALA A 498 1.66 36.39 -12.06
CA ALA A 498 2.93 36.21 -12.73
C ALA A 498 3.05 34.87 -13.50
N SER A 499 2.17 33.91 -13.17
CA SER A 499 2.12 32.57 -13.80
C SER A 499 0.84 32.39 -14.63
N VAL A 500 0.11 33.45 -14.95
CA VAL A 500 -1.17 33.36 -15.69
C VAL A 500 -0.98 32.78 -17.09
N SER A 501 0.15 33.03 -17.74
CA SER A 501 0.50 32.47 -19.05
C SER A 501 0.59 30.93 -19.02
N ASP A 502 1.07 30.36 -17.90
CA ASP A 502 1.14 28.91 -17.73
C ASP A 502 -0.27 28.29 -17.65
N ALA A 503 -1.22 28.96 -17.00
CA ALA A 503 -2.63 28.56 -17.03
C ALA A 503 -3.20 28.64 -18.47
N GLY A 504 -2.83 29.64 -19.24
CA GLY A 504 -3.21 29.75 -20.66
C GLY A 504 -2.68 28.59 -21.50
N VAL A 505 -1.39 28.26 -21.36
CA VAL A 505 -0.79 27.09 -22.03
C VAL A 505 -1.46 25.80 -21.56
N GLY A 506 -1.80 25.70 -20.28
CA GLY A 506 -2.56 24.57 -19.73
C GLY A 506 -3.91 24.37 -20.44
N ALA A 507 -4.64 25.46 -20.71
CA ALA A 507 -5.90 25.40 -21.46
C ALA A 507 -5.72 24.88 -22.89
N LEU A 508 -4.68 25.36 -23.59
CA LEU A 508 -4.32 24.88 -24.93
C LEU A 508 -3.97 23.40 -24.95
N CYS A 509 -3.21 22.92 -23.95
CA CYS A 509 -2.88 21.51 -23.79
C CYS A 509 -4.14 20.65 -23.56
N CYS A 510 -5.02 21.05 -22.65
CA CYS A 510 -6.27 20.34 -22.37
C CYS A 510 -7.18 20.26 -23.60
N ARG A 511 -7.33 21.37 -24.36
CA ARG A 511 -8.08 21.36 -25.62
C ARG A 511 -7.48 20.39 -26.63
N SER A 512 -6.16 20.45 -26.84
CA SER A 512 -5.46 19.58 -27.78
C SER A 512 -5.61 18.10 -27.39
N ALA A 513 -5.56 17.80 -26.09
CA ALA A 513 -5.78 16.46 -25.57
C ALA A 513 -7.19 15.94 -25.87
N VAL A 514 -8.23 16.75 -25.59
CA VAL A 514 -9.63 16.39 -25.88
C VAL A 514 -9.83 16.15 -27.37
N MET A 515 -9.38 17.07 -28.23
CA MET A 515 -9.57 16.97 -29.69
C MET A 515 -8.79 15.80 -30.28
N GLY A 516 -7.54 15.60 -29.87
CA GLY A 516 -6.69 14.49 -30.32
C GLY A 516 -7.26 13.13 -29.89
N ALA A 517 -7.70 13.00 -28.65
CA ALA A 517 -8.35 11.78 -28.18
C ALA A 517 -9.67 11.50 -28.91
N TYR A 518 -10.44 12.54 -29.26
CA TYR A 518 -11.68 12.36 -30.02
C TYR A 518 -11.43 11.83 -31.43
N LEU A 519 -10.32 12.19 -32.07
CA LEU A 519 -9.94 11.58 -33.36
C LEU A 519 -9.76 10.06 -33.21
N ASN A 520 -9.16 9.62 -32.13
CA ASN A 520 -8.97 8.19 -31.81
C ASN A 520 -10.31 7.50 -31.47
N VAL A 521 -11.22 8.17 -30.75
CA VAL A 521 -12.59 7.65 -30.52
C VAL A 521 -13.28 7.41 -31.85
N LYS A 522 -13.25 8.39 -32.77
CA LYS A 522 -13.93 8.30 -34.07
C LYS A 522 -13.40 7.16 -34.94
N ILE A 523 -12.08 7.03 -35.05
CA ILE A 523 -11.48 5.99 -35.90
C ILE A 523 -11.74 4.59 -35.32
N ASN A 524 -11.66 4.41 -34.01
CA ASN A 524 -11.90 3.13 -33.37
C ASN A 524 -13.37 2.73 -33.40
N ALA A 525 -14.30 3.68 -33.20
CA ALA A 525 -15.75 3.45 -33.28
C ALA A 525 -16.23 3.07 -34.67
N ALA A 526 -15.55 3.51 -35.74
CA ALA A 526 -15.97 3.24 -37.13
C ALA A 526 -15.98 1.73 -37.43
N GLY A 527 -15.11 0.93 -36.84
CA GLY A 527 -14.98 -0.51 -37.08
C GLY A 527 -15.87 -1.39 -36.19
N LEU A 528 -16.57 -0.85 -35.22
CA LEU A 528 -17.37 -1.62 -34.26
C LEU A 528 -18.66 -2.16 -34.89
N LYS A 529 -19.05 -3.37 -34.53
CA LYS A 529 -20.32 -3.99 -34.91
C LYS A 529 -21.50 -3.44 -34.09
N ASP A 530 -21.27 -3.20 -32.80
CA ASP A 530 -22.24 -2.56 -31.90
C ASP A 530 -22.39 -1.06 -32.28
N ARG A 531 -23.26 -0.80 -33.27
CA ARG A 531 -23.51 0.55 -33.74
C ARG A 531 -24.16 1.45 -32.70
N ALA A 532 -24.98 0.89 -31.81
CA ALA A 532 -25.62 1.67 -30.75
C ALA A 532 -24.57 2.25 -29.77
N PHE A 533 -23.60 1.42 -29.36
CA PHE A 533 -22.47 1.88 -28.56
C PHE A 533 -21.59 2.89 -29.33
N ALA A 534 -21.24 2.57 -30.58
CA ALA A 534 -20.39 3.43 -31.42
C ALA A 534 -20.98 4.81 -31.65
N ASP A 535 -22.25 4.89 -32.03
CA ASP A 535 -22.92 6.16 -32.35
C ASP A 535 -23.11 7.01 -31.08
N LYS A 536 -23.40 6.35 -29.92
CA LYS A 536 -23.50 7.03 -28.62
C LYS A 536 -22.18 7.65 -28.20
N ILE A 537 -21.08 6.88 -28.18
CA ILE A 537 -19.77 7.37 -27.70
C ILE A 537 -19.22 8.48 -28.59
N VAL A 538 -19.47 8.44 -29.91
CA VAL A 538 -19.10 9.50 -30.84
C VAL A 538 -19.94 10.75 -30.58
N ALA A 539 -21.27 10.63 -30.40
CA ALA A 539 -22.13 11.76 -30.09
C ALA A 539 -21.80 12.44 -28.77
N ASP A 540 -21.47 11.65 -27.74
CA ASP A 540 -21.04 12.18 -26.43
C ASP A 540 -19.66 12.85 -26.53
N GLY A 541 -18.74 12.30 -27.32
CA GLY A 541 -17.44 12.90 -27.59
C GLY A 541 -17.55 14.26 -28.31
N ALA A 542 -18.48 14.41 -29.27
CA ALA A 542 -18.72 15.67 -29.96
C ALA A 542 -19.15 16.79 -29.00
N LYS A 543 -19.96 16.46 -27.97
CA LYS A 543 -20.37 17.43 -26.94
C LYS A 543 -19.18 17.89 -26.10
N ILE A 544 -18.30 16.96 -25.72
CA ILE A 544 -17.10 17.26 -24.92
C ILE A 544 -16.13 18.12 -25.74
N GLU A 545 -15.92 17.80 -27.05
CA GLU A 545 -15.08 18.58 -27.94
C GLU A 545 -15.57 20.03 -28.05
N ALA A 546 -16.87 20.23 -28.30
CA ALA A 546 -17.46 21.56 -28.41
C ALA A 546 -17.35 22.37 -27.10
N ALA A 547 -17.55 21.69 -25.94
CA ALA A 547 -17.39 22.31 -24.64
C ALA A 547 -15.92 22.69 -24.34
N ALA A 548 -14.96 21.85 -24.75
CA ALA A 548 -13.53 22.13 -24.55
C ALA A 548 -13.07 23.36 -25.38
N ILE A 549 -13.52 23.48 -26.63
CA ILE A 549 -13.22 24.65 -27.46
C ILE A 549 -13.75 25.93 -26.80
N LYS A 550 -14.97 25.89 -26.29
CA LYS A 550 -15.57 27.05 -25.61
C LYS A 550 -14.80 27.40 -24.31
N LYS A 551 -14.50 26.42 -23.48
CA LYS A 551 -13.75 26.60 -22.21
C LYS A 551 -12.38 27.21 -22.44
N GLU A 552 -11.64 26.70 -23.43
CA GLU A 552 -10.33 27.24 -23.78
C GLU A 552 -10.40 28.71 -24.18
N ALA A 553 -11.38 29.09 -25.04
CA ALA A 553 -11.56 30.48 -25.47
C ALA A 553 -11.88 31.40 -24.28
N GLU A 554 -12.76 30.99 -23.36
CA GLU A 554 -13.11 31.72 -22.14
C GLU A 554 -11.89 31.93 -21.23
N ILE A 555 -11.06 30.90 -21.05
CA ILE A 555 -9.86 30.99 -20.23
C ILE A 555 -8.83 31.90 -20.86
N LEU A 556 -8.60 31.80 -22.18
CA LEU A 556 -7.65 32.65 -22.88
C LEU A 556 -8.08 34.14 -22.87
N GLU A 557 -9.38 34.42 -22.86
CA GLU A 557 -9.87 35.79 -22.68
C GLU A 557 -9.44 36.37 -21.31
N VAL A 558 -9.61 35.58 -20.25
CA VAL A 558 -9.17 35.96 -18.89
C VAL A 558 -7.64 36.17 -18.83
N VAL A 559 -6.90 35.21 -19.41
CA VAL A 559 -5.43 35.28 -19.46
C VAL A 559 -4.94 36.53 -20.18
N ASN A 560 -5.53 36.83 -21.37
CA ASN A 560 -5.14 37.97 -22.16
C ASN A 560 -5.46 39.32 -21.46
N LYS A 561 -6.59 39.43 -20.77
CA LYS A 561 -6.91 40.62 -19.96
C LYS A 561 -5.84 40.87 -18.88
N ILE A 562 -5.42 39.82 -18.19
CA ILE A 562 -4.39 39.95 -17.14
C ILE A 562 -3.02 40.29 -17.74
N ILE A 563 -2.63 39.68 -18.85
CA ILE A 563 -1.35 39.99 -19.54
C ILE A 563 -1.34 41.43 -20.05
N ASN A 564 -2.44 41.90 -20.63
CA ASN A 564 -2.54 43.26 -21.19
C ASN A 564 -2.79 44.32 -20.10
N LYS A 565 -3.02 43.94 -18.83
CA LYS A 565 -3.36 44.81 -17.69
C LYS A 565 -4.66 45.60 -17.93
N GLU A 566 -5.66 44.96 -18.55
CA GLU A 566 -7.00 45.47 -18.83
C GLU A 566 -7.97 45.25 -17.66
#